data_276dc9d3caab90bc3df9948a10bae913
#
_entry.id   276dc9d3caab90bc3df9948a10bae913
#
_cell.length_a   1.000
_cell.length_b   1.000
_cell.length_c   1.000
_cell.angle_alpha   90.00
_cell.angle_beta   90.00
_cell.angle_gamma   90.00
#
_symmetry.space_group_name_H-M   'P 1'
#
loop_
_entity.id
_entity.type
_entity.pdbx_description
1 polymer ?
#
loop_
_entity_poly.entity_id
_entity_poly.type
_entity_poly.pdbx_seq_one_letter_code
_entity_poly.pdbx_strand_id
1 'polypeptide(L)'
;MRKNAFVLVMLLLASTLLCACGGEQNETPTTTEEPTVDMMQKIDPTGDGVVNILMIGNSFCRYFTDELFAIARAAGIEMRICNVYAPGCEVNTHWAWWKNGESHYKLTTTDITGTRDIEDCDLKFCLEQGDWDVISLQDGSPCVRKTSGEEAFNNNKTYISDLISYIRKEFPKANLYWQQTWAYQVGYDDEGYKVADAEEQKGYAQRQYVYATSVCKEFNLYRINSGEAWQIVREKYGYDNLCARLDKNEGLGDYYHDGDIGGGQYLNACVWFEVLTGQSCIGNTFRPTYELSEEMIEMLQKAAHEAVENLNNAEA
;
A
#
# COMPACT_ATOMS: atom_id res chain seq x y z
N MET A 1 66.19 56.68 29.79
CA MET A 1 66.66 56.47 28.41
C MET A 1 65.90 55.26 27.88
N ARG A 2 65.30 55.39 26.70
CA ARG A 2 64.54 54.49 25.88
C ARG A 2 63.27 53.87 26.50
N LYS A 3 62.20 54.45 26.05
CA LYS A 3 60.80 54.09 26.25
C LYS A 3 60.35 53.20 25.12
N ASN A 4 59.64 52.15 25.42
CA ASN A 4 58.85 51.45 24.41
C ASN A 4 57.35 51.54 24.79
N ALA A 5 56.57 52.15 23.92
CA ALA A 5 55.16 52.33 24.04
C ALA A 5 54.41 51.10 23.49
N PHE A 6 53.52 50.55 24.25
CA PHE A 6 52.53 49.61 23.82
C PHE A 6 51.23 50.35 23.47
N VAL A 7 50.80 50.22 22.23
CA VAL A 7 49.51 50.73 21.75
C VAL A 7 48.44 49.69 22.01
N LEU A 8 47.46 50.06 22.85
CA LEU A 8 46.29 49.24 23.13
C LEU A 8 45.15 49.68 22.19
N VAL A 9 44.72 48.82 21.29
CA VAL A 9 43.56 49.03 20.41
C VAL A 9 42.32 48.57 21.14
N MET A 10 41.47 49.47 21.54
CA MET A 10 40.12 49.20 22.02
C MET A 10 39.19 48.98 20.83
N LEU A 11 38.62 47.79 20.73
CA LEU A 11 37.50 47.51 19.84
C LEU A 11 36.20 47.83 20.61
N LEU A 12 35.50 48.83 20.15
CA LEU A 12 34.12 49.12 20.53
C LEU A 12 33.16 48.12 19.85
N LEU A 13 32.52 47.26 20.62
CA LEU A 13 31.36 46.45 20.20
C LEU A 13 30.14 47.34 20.31
N ALA A 14 29.59 47.76 19.18
CA ALA A 14 28.24 48.33 19.09
C ALA A 14 27.23 47.21 19.01
N SER A 15 26.48 47.01 20.09
CA SER A 15 25.31 46.12 20.12
C SER A 15 24.09 46.79 19.47
N THR A 16 23.79 46.44 18.24
CA THR A 16 22.51 46.76 17.61
C THR A 16 21.48 45.68 17.96
N LEU A 17 20.48 46.02 18.78
CA LEU A 17 19.26 45.26 18.92
C LEU A 17 18.51 45.30 17.58
N LEU A 18 18.47 44.18 16.86
CA LEU A 18 17.49 43.93 15.81
C LEU A 18 16.32 43.16 16.40
N CYS A 19 15.17 43.82 16.50
CA CYS A 19 13.86 43.16 16.65
C CYS A 19 13.64 42.26 15.43
N ALA A 20 13.75 40.96 15.57
CA ALA A 20 13.30 40.02 14.59
C ALA A 20 11.80 39.80 14.81
N CYS A 21 10.97 40.38 13.95
CA CYS A 21 9.62 39.90 13.71
C CYS A 21 9.71 38.47 13.16
N GLY A 22 9.18 37.48 13.88
CA GLY A 22 9.02 36.11 13.39
C GLY A 22 8.08 36.09 12.17
N GLY A 23 8.63 35.96 11.00
CA GLY A 23 7.91 35.50 9.83
C GLY A 23 7.89 33.97 9.90
N GLU A 24 6.71 33.41 10.01
CA GLU A 24 6.50 31.99 9.70
C GLU A 24 7.01 31.76 8.28
N GLN A 25 8.08 30.98 8.15
CA GLN A 25 8.46 30.44 6.86
C GLN A 25 7.42 29.35 6.54
N ASN A 26 6.51 29.67 5.63
CA ASN A 26 5.77 28.66 4.89
C ASN A 26 6.81 27.78 4.20
N GLU A 27 7.02 26.59 4.71
CA GLU A 27 7.73 25.55 4.00
C GLU A 27 6.96 25.27 2.71
N THR A 28 7.55 25.62 1.60
CA THR A 28 7.05 25.27 0.26
C THR A 28 6.97 23.74 0.22
N PRO A 29 5.85 23.14 -0.26
CA PRO A 29 5.77 21.69 -0.37
C PRO A 29 6.95 21.18 -1.18
N THR A 30 7.65 20.21 -0.61
CA THR A 30 8.81 19.56 -1.21
C THR A 30 8.38 18.98 -2.55
N THR A 31 8.95 19.47 -3.62
CA THR A 31 8.82 18.86 -4.94
C THR A 31 9.21 17.39 -4.82
N THR A 32 8.33 16.50 -5.25
CA THR A 32 8.64 15.08 -5.45
C THR A 32 9.90 15.01 -6.29
N GLU A 33 10.97 14.45 -5.74
CA GLU A 33 12.20 14.22 -6.49
C GLU A 33 11.91 13.22 -7.61
N GLU A 34 12.41 13.48 -8.81
CA GLU A 34 12.34 12.48 -9.88
C GLU A 34 13.08 11.19 -9.45
N PRO A 35 12.57 10.00 -9.82
CA PRO A 35 13.19 8.75 -9.43
C PRO A 35 14.66 8.73 -9.86
N THR A 36 15.52 8.32 -8.95
CA THR A 36 16.95 8.13 -9.27
C THR A 36 17.12 6.86 -10.11
N VAL A 37 18.18 6.78 -10.89
CA VAL A 37 18.51 5.59 -11.71
C VAL A 37 18.57 4.31 -10.87
N ASP A 38 19.10 4.39 -9.65
CA ASP A 38 19.18 3.24 -8.73
C ASP A 38 17.80 2.78 -8.25
N MET A 39 16.91 3.73 -7.96
CA MET A 39 15.52 3.44 -7.57
C MET A 39 14.73 2.81 -8.73
N MET A 40 14.84 3.36 -9.94
CA MET A 40 14.19 2.78 -11.10
C MET A 40 14.69 1.35 -11.39
N GLN A 41 15.97 1.08 -11.25
CA GLN A 41 16.52 -0.26 -11.41
C GLN A 41 15.97 -1.26 -10.38
N LYS A 42 15.62 -0.79 -9.17
CA LYS A 42 15.01 -1.63 -8.12
C LYS A 42 13.55 -1.96 -8.40
N ILE A 43 12.76 -1.01 -8.90
CA ILE A 43 11.32 -1.18 -9.11
C ILE A 43 10.96 -1.64 -10.53
N ASP A 44 11.88 -1.52 -11.47
CA ASP A 44 11.77 -1.97 -12.86
C ASP A 44 12.97 -2.90 -13.18
N PRO A 45 13.01 -4.12 -12.61
CA PRO A 45 14.08 -5.09 -12.89
C PRO A 45 14.07 -5.63 -14.32
N THR A 46 13.00 -5.44 -15.08
CA THR A 46 12.94 -5.76 -16.52
C THR A 46 13.66 -4.72 -17.35
N GLY A 47 13.70 -3.46 -16.91
CA GLY A 47 14.44 -2.35 -17.51
C GLY A 47 13.78 -1.78 -18.78
N ASP A 48 12.45 -1.94 -18.90
CA ASP A 48 11.69 -1.41 -20.06
C ASP A 48 11.14 0.00 -19.84
N GLY A 49 11.33 0.57 -18.64
CA GLY A 49 10.88 1.92 -18.26
C GLY A 49 9.43 1.97 -17.75
N VAL A 50 8.77 0.81 -17.63
CA VAL A 50 7.41 0.66 -17.13
C VAL A 50 7.41 -0.33 -15.98
N VAL A 51 6.85 0.01 -14.85
CA VAL A 51 6.70 -0.94 -13.72
C VAL A 51 5.51 -1.85 -13.99
N ASN A 52 5.78 -3.10 -14.34
CA ASN A 52 4.77 -4.11 -14.68
C ASN A 52 4.34 -4.88 -13.42
N ILE A 53 3.10 -4.69 -13.00
CA ILE A 53 2.56 -5.24 -11.75
C ILE A 53 1.45 -6.25 -12.06
N LEU A 54 1.54 -7.46 -11.48
CA LEU A 54 0.46 -8.43 -11.46
C LEU A 54 -0.05 -8.62 -10.03
N MET A 55 -1.31 -8.33 -9.78
CA MET A 55 -1.98 -8.51 -8.50
C MET A 55 -2.88 -9.74 -8.56
N ILE A 56 -2.61 -10.78 -7.77
CA ILE A 56 -3.42 -12.00 -7.71
C ILE A 56 -4.21 -11.98 -6.40
N GLY A 57 -5.54 -11.95 -6.50
CA GLY A 57 -6.38 -11.92 -5.29
C GLY A 57 -7.87 -11.75 -5.57
N ASN A 58 -8.54 -11.13 -4.65
CA ASN A 58 -9.97 -10.88 -4.67
C ASN A 58 -10.30 -9.37 -4.64
N SER A 59 -11.45 -8.98 -4.09
CA SER A 59 -11.87 -7.58 -4.00
C SER A 59 -10.92 -6.67 -3.22
N PHE A 60 -10.11 -7.21 -2.31
CA PHE A 60 -9.16 -6.43 -1.50
C PHE A 60 -7.94 -5.92 -2.26
N CYS A 61 -7.68 -6.38 -3.49
CA CYS A 61 -6.61 -5.84 -4.32
C CYS A 61 -7.12 -5.16 -5.61
N ARG A 62 -8.42 -4.82 -5.68
CA ARG A 62 -9.02 -4.35 -6.93
C ARG A 62 -9.33 -2.86 -6.96
N TYR A 63 -9.97 -2.34 -5.92
CA TYR A 63 -10.67 -1.05 -6.02
C TYR A 63 -9.76 0.16 -6.07
N PHE A 64 -8.51 0.05 -5.65
CA PHE A 64 -7.53 1.15 -5.58
C PHE A 64 -6.54 1.19 -6.76
N THR A 65 -6.71 0.34 -7.77
CA THR A 65 -5.74 0.22 -8.88
C THR A 65 -5.64 1.48 -9.72
N ASP A 66 -6.76 2.17 -9.92
CA ASP A 66 -6.80 3.43 -10.70
C ASP A 66 -6.12 4.56 -9.92
N GLU A 67 -6.30 4.63 -8.61
CA GLU A 67 -5.61 5.58 -7.72
C GLU A 67 -4.10 5.30 -7.69
N LEU A 68 -3.68 4.04 -7.58
CA LEU A 68 -2.26 3.68 -7.61
C LEU A 68 -1.62 4.11 -8.93
N PHE A 69 -2.26 3.82 -10.05
CA PHE A 69 -1.79 4.25 -11.36
C PHE A 69 -1.67 5.77 -11.45
N ALA A 70 -2.65 6.51 -10.96
CA ALA A 70 -2.68 7.96 -11.01
C ALA A 70 -1.65 8.61 -10.06
N ILE A 71 -1.46 8.08 -8.85
CA ILE A 71 -0.43 8.51 -7.89
C ILE A 71 0.96 8.32 -8.49
N ALA A 72 1.25 7.15 -9.06
CA ALA A 72 2.52 6.84 -9.71
C ALA A 72 2.80 7.78 -10.88
N ARG A 73 1.78 8.01 -11.73
CA ARG A 73 1.89 8.93 -12.86
C ARG A 73 2.14 10.37 -12.44
N ALA A 74 1.51 10.82 -11.34
CA ALA A 74 1.77 12.14 -10.77
C ALA A 74 3.19 12.29 -10.22
N ALA A 75 3.83 11.18 -9.85
CA ALA A 75 5.23 11.11 -9.43
C ALA A 75 6.22 10.85 -10.59
N GLY A 76 5.74 10.84 -11.85
CA GLY A 76 6.57 10.59 -13.03
C GLY A 76 6.95 9.13 -13.26
N ILE A 77 6.26 8.18 -12.62
CA ILE A 77 6.49 6.73 -12.78
C ILE A 77 5.41 6.15 -13.67
N GLU A 78 5.81 5.48 -14.73
CA GLU A 78 4.90 4.75 -15.59
C GLU A 78 4.67 3.33 -15.05
N MET A 79 3.39 2.96 -14.89
CA MET A 79 2.98 1.64 -14.40
C MET A 79 2.02 0.98 -15.37
N ARG A 80 2.11 -0.35 -15.46
CA ARG A 80 1.08 -1.22 -16.03
C ARG A 80 0.60 -2.14 -14.93
N ILE A 81 -0.65 -2.01 -14.53
CA ILE A 81 -1.24 -2.76 -13.42
C ILE A 81 -2.22 -3.77 -13.98
N CYS A 82 -1.96 -5.06 -13.73
CA CYS A 82 -2.83 -6.16 -14.10
C CYS A 82 -3.40 -6.79 -12.83
N ASN A 83 -4.72 -6.77 -12.67
CA ASN A 83 -5.42 -7.34 -11.55
C ASN A 83 -6.12 -8.64 -11.94
N VAL A 84 -5.66 -9.77 -11.38
CA VAL A 84 -6.23 -11.11 -11.52
C VAL A 84 -7.28 -11.28 -10.44
N TYR A 85 -8.51 -10.94 -10.78
CA TYR A 85 -9.62 -10.81 -9.85
C TYR A 85 -10.58 -12.00 -9.90
N ALA A 86 -10.91 -12.51 -8.72
CA ALA A 86 -12.07 -13.38 -8.53
C ALA A 86 -12.76 -13.03 -7.20
N PRO A 87 -14.10 -12.81 -7.17
CA PRO A 87 -14.80 -12.39 -5.98
C PRO A 87 -14.64 -13.41 -4.84
N GLY A 88 -14.24 -12.93 -3.64
CA GLY A 88 -14.13 -13.78 -2.45
C GLY A 88 -13.12 -14.91 -2.54
N CYS A 89 -12.27 -14.94 -3.58
CA CYS A 89 -11.29 -16.00 -3.77
C CYS A 89 -10.22 -15.94 -2.69
N GLU A 90 -10.02 -17.05 -1.99
CA GLU A 90 -8.95 -17.24 -1.02
C GLU A 90 -7.79 -18.03 -1.66
N VAL A 91 -6.62 -18.04 -1.01
CA VAL A 91 -5.40 -18.65 -1.56
C VAL A 91 -5.54 -20.13 -1.87
N ASN A 92 -6.30 -20.89 -1.09
CA ASN A 92 -6.61 -22.30 -1.35
C ASN A 92 -7.44 -22.48 -2.63
N THR A 93 -8.33 -21.55 -2.93
CA THR A 93 -9.15 -21.53 -4.14
C THR A 93 -8.31 -21.18 -5.35
N HIS A 94 -7.44 -20.16 -5.26
CA HIS A 94 -6.44 -19.85 -6.29
C HIS A 94 -5.58 -21.08 -6.63
N TRP A 95 -5.10 -21.79 -5.60
CA TRP A 95 -4.33 -23.00 -5.75
C TRP A 95 -5.11 -24.12 -6.46
N ALA A 96 -6.36 -24.37 -6.04
CA ALA A 96 -7.20 -25.41 -6.63
C ALA A 96 -7.49 -25.14 -8.11
N TRP A 97 -7.91 -23.92 -8.45
CA TRP A 97 -8.17 -23.53 -9.83
C TRP A 97 -6.92 -23.60 -10.72
N TRP A 98 -5.77 -23.16 -10.21
CA TRP A 98 -4.51 -23.31 -10.94
C TRP A 98 -4.15 -24.77 -11.19
N LYS A 99 -4.26 -25.66 -10.18
CA LYS A 99 -3.98 -27.08 -10.34
C LYS A 99 -4.89 -27.77 -11.35
N ASN A 100 -6.15 -27.34 -11.43
CA ASN A 100 -7.14 -27.93 -12.32
C ASN A 100 -7.23 -27.25 -13.70
N GLY A 101 -6.54 -26.13 -13.92
CA GLY A 101 -6.62 -25.32 -15.14
C GLY A 101 -8.01 -24.68 -15.34
N GLU A 102 -8.62 -24.21 -14.25
CA GLU A 102 -9.95 -23.62 -14.26
C GLU A 102 -9.90 -22.12 -14.57
N SER A 103 -10.85 -21.66 -15.40
CA SER A 103 -10.93 -20.26 -15.88
C SER A 103 -12.06 -19.52 -15.15
N HIS A 104 -11.72 -18.83 -14.06
CA HIS A 104 -12.66 -18.10 -13.22
C HIS A 104 -12.27 -16.65 -12.95
N TYR A 105 -11.15 -16.22 -13.55
CA TYR A 105 -10.64 -14.87 -13.29
C TYR A 105 -11.15 -13.88 -14.32
N LYS A 106 -11.34 -12.67 -13.87
CA LYS A 106 -11.34 -11.47 -14.67
C LYS A 106 -9.97 -10.82 -14.57
N LEU A 107 -9.30 -10.64 -15.70
CA LEU A 107 -8.06 -9.88 -15.78
C LEU A 107 -8.36 -8.44 -16.18
N THR A 108 -8.17 -7.51 -15.27
CA THR A 108 -8.27 -6.07 -15.55
C THR A 108 -6.87 -5.50 -15.72
N THR A 109 -6.61 -4.81 -16.83
CA THR A 109 -5.34 -4.11 -17.07
C THR A 109 -5.58 -2.62 -17.12
N THR A 110 -4.84 -1.84 -16.31
CA THR A 110 -4.80 -0.38 -16.32
C THR A 110 -3.39 0.08 -16.70
N ASP A 111 -3.29 0.86 -17.79
CA ASP A 111 -2.05 1.46 -18.28
C ASP A 111 -2.33 2.80 -18.98
N ILE A 112 -1.33 3.39 -19.64
CA ILE A 112 -1.46 4.69 -20.33
C ILE A 112 -2.50 4.68 -21.47
N THR A 113 -2.92 3.50 -21.92
CA THR A 113 -3.95 3.38 -22.96
C THR A 113 -5.37 3.28 -22.41
N GLY A 114 -5.49 3.21 -21.09
CA GLY A 114 -6.75 3.09 -20.33
C GLY A 114 -6.93 1.72 -19.70
N THR A 115 -8.13 1.49 -19.19
CA THR A 115 -8.49 0.24 -18.49
C THR A 115 -9.26 -0.69 -19.44
N ARG A 116 -8.89 -1.99 -19.43
CA ARG A 116 -9.50 -3.04 -20.24
C ARG A 116 -9.61 -4.35 -19.48
N ASP A 117 -10.62 -5.14 -19.78
CA ASP A 117 -10.96 -6.40 -19.12
C ASP A 117 -10.89 -7.58 -20.09
N ILE A 118 -10.45 -8.74 -19.57
CA ILE A 118 -10.58 -10.05 -20.21
C ILE A 118 -11.26 -10.97 -19.19
N GLU A 119 -12.41 -11.52 -19.55
CA GLU A 119 -13.17 -12.43 -18.70
C GLU A 119 -12.76 -13.89 -18.92
N ASP A 120 -13.15 -14.75 -18.01
CA ASP A 120 -12.99 -16.22 -18.09
C ASP A 120 -11.55 -16.66 -18.34
N CYS A 121 -10.60 -16.08 -17.62
CA CYS A 121 -9.18 -16.42 -17.68
C CYS A 121 -8.81 -17.47 -16.62
N ASP A 122 -7.83 -18.32 -16.93
CA ASP A 122 -7.10 -19.09 -15.93
C ASP A 122 -5.87 -18.34 -15.41
N LEU A 123 -5.30 -18.79 -14.29
CA LEU A 123 -4.15 -18.13 -13.68
C LEU A 123 -2.91 -18.16 -14.59
N LYS A 124 -2.70 -19.25 -15.33
CA LYS A 124 -1.56 -19.39 -16.23
C LYS A 124 -1.64 -18.36 -17.36
N PHE A 125 -2.82 -18.25 -17.99
CA PHE A 125 -3.07 -17.23 -19.02
C PHE A 125 -2.77 -15.82 -18.46
N CYS A 126 -3.24 -15.50 -17.25
CA CYS A 126 -3.01 -14.18 -16.64
C CYS A 126 -1.52 -13.91 -16.41
N LEU A 127 -0.77 -14.90 -15.93
CA LEU A 127 0.66 -14.81 -15.71
C LEU A 127 1.44 -14.62 -17.02
N GLU A 128 1.01 -15.23 -18.11
CA GLU A 128 1.66 -15.15 -19.44
C GLU A 128 1.41 -13.82 -20.18
N GLN A 129 0.65 -12.88 -19.60
CA GLN A 129 0.34 -11.59 -20.25
C GLN A 129 1.50 -10.58 -20.23
N GLY A 130 2.62 -10.88 -19.61
CA GLY A 130 3.78 -9.99 -19.63
C GLY A 130 4.97 -10.51 -18.83
N ASP A 131 6.06 -9.78 -18.93
CA ASP A 131 7.19 -9.87 -18.03
C ASP A 131 6.90 -8.95 -16.83
N TRP A 132 6.95 -9.52 -15.62
CA TRP A 132 6.52 -8.84 -14.42
C TRP A 132 7.71 -8.36 -13.58
N ASP A 133 7.66 -7.11 -13.12
CA ASP A 133 8.57 -6.58 -12.12
C ASP A 133 8.10 -6.93 -10.71
N VAL A 134 6.77 -6.91 -10.54
CA VAL A 134 6.08 -7.15 -9.27
C VAL A 134 4.97 -8.16 -9.48
N ILE A 135 4.97 -9.21 -8.68
CA ILE A 135 3.80 -10.10 -8.56
C ILE A 135 3.39 -10.12 -7.09
N SER A 136 2.15 -9.75 -6.81
CA SER A 136 1.61 -9.81 -5.46
C SER A 136 0.56 -10.91 -5.33
N LEU A 137 0.54 -11.51 -4.14
CA LEU A 137 -0.52 -12.40 -3.69
C LEU A 137 -1.15 -11.80 -2.43
N GLN A 138 -2.39 -12.17 -2.19
CA GLN A 138 -3.09 -11.86 -0.94
C GLN A 138 -4.08 -12.97 -0.61
N ASP A 139 -4.47 -13.03 0.65
CA ASP A 139 -5.62 -13.81 1.08
C ASP A 139 -6.73 -12.88 1.55
N GLY A 140 -7.95 -13.35 1.55
CA GLY A 140 -9.07 -12.57 2.06
C GLY A 140 -8.96 -12.35 3.58
N SER A 141 -9.40 -11.19 4.06
CA SER A 141 -9.50 -10.94 5.50
C SER A 141 -10.29 -12.03 6.26
N PRO A 142 -11.30 -12.72 5.67
CA PRO A 142 -12.00 -13.82 6.33
C PRO A 142 -11.10 -14.93 6.89
N CYS A 143 -9.95 -15.20 6.30
CA CYS A 143 -9.06 -16.31 6.71
C CYS A 143 -8.65 -16.26 8.18
N VAL A 144 -8.61 -15.08 8.82
CA VAL A 144 -8.24 -14.91 10.24
C VAL A 144 -9.38 -14.41 11.13
N ARG A 145 -10.64 -14.37 10.65
CA ARG A 145 -11.77 -13.87 11.46
C ARG A 145 -11.97 -14.68 12.75
N LYS A 146 -11.89 -15.99 12.66
CA LYS A 146 -12.25 -16.94 13.73
C LYS A 146 -11.05 -17.81 14.20
N THR A 147 -9.84 -17.48 13.77
CA THR A 147 -8.64 -18.25 14.07
C THR A 147 -7.46 -17.32 14.34
N SER A 148 -6.38 -17.81 14.92
CA SER A 148 -5.15 -17.02 15.05
C SER A 148 -4.45 -16.84 13.70
N GLY A 149 -3.57 -15.84 13.62
CA GLY A 149 -2.78 -15.62 12.40
C GLY A 149 -1.85 -16.79 12.10
N GLU A 150 -1.26 -17.40 13.14
CA GLU A 150 -0.41 -18.58 13.01
C GLU A 150 -1.18 -19.81 12.52
N GLU A 151 -2.39 -20.01 13.03
CA GLU A 151 -3.23 -21.13 12.61
C GLU A 151 -3.68 -20.95 11.15
N ALA A 152 -4.11 -19.75 10.78
CA ALA A 152 -4.44 -19.42 9.38
C ALA A 152 -3.24 -19.68 8.45
N PHE A 153 -2.04 -19.26 8.86
CA PHE A 153 -0.81 -19.53 8.12
C PHE A 153 -0.56 -21.04 7.96
N ASN A 154 -0.64 -21.79 9.03
CA ASN A 154 -0.42 -23.25 8.99
C ASN A 154 -1.43 -23.97 8.08
N ASN A 155 -2.68 -23.52 8.07
CA ASN A 155 -3.74 -24.08 7.22
C ASN A 155 -3.50 -23.79 5.74
N ASN A 156 -2.91 -22.63 5.40
CA ASN A 156 -2.72 -22.17 4.03
C ASN A 156 -1.29 -22.38 3.49
N LYS A 157 -0.34 -22.73 4.36
CA LYS A 157 1.09 -22.80 4.02
C LYS A 157 1.40 -23.62 2.77
N THR A 158 0.77 -24.76 2.58
CA THR A 158 1.00 -25.64 1.42
C THR A 158 0.52 -24.97 0.13
N TYR A 159 -0.65 -24.35 0.13
CA TYR A 159 -1.20 -23.66 -1.04
C TYR A 159 -0.33 -22.49 -1.46
N ILE A 160 0.09 -21.68 -0.48
CA ILE A 160 0.99 -20.54 -0.68
C ILE A 160 2.33 -21.01 -1.22
N SER A 161 2.92 -22.04 -0.62
CA SER A 161 4.21 -22.61 -1.04
C SER A 161 4.20 -23.06 -2.50
N ASP A 162 3.16 -23.79 -2.90
CA ASP A 162 3.04 -24.29 -4.27
C ASP A 162 2.90 -23.16 -5.30
N LEU A 163 2.04 -22.17 -5.01
CA LEU A 163 1.84 -20.99 -5.88
C LEU A 163 3.14 -20.18 -6.02
N ILE A 164 3.81 -19.87 -4.90
CA ILE A 164 5.05 -19.11 -4.90
C ILE A 164 6.17 -19.87 -5.64
N SER A 165 6.27 -21.19 -5.43
CA SER A 165 7.27 -21.99 -6.11
C SER A 165 7.07 -22.01 -7.62
N TYR A 166 5.81 -22.10 -8.06
CA TYR A 166 5.47 -22.01 -9.47
C TYR A 166 5.82 -20.63 -10.07
N ILE A 167 5.38 -19.55 -9.39
CA ILE A 167 5.62 -18.18 -9.85
C ILE A 167 7.12 -17.89 -9.93
N ARG A 168 7.89 -18.23 -8.91
CA ARG A 168 9.35 -18.03 -8.91
C ARG A 168 10.07 -18.78 -10.03
N LYS A 169 9.59 -19.97 -10.35
CA LYS A 169 10.17 -20.76 -11.43
C LYS A 169 9.91 -20.13 -12.80
N GLU A 170 8.69 -19.68 -13.04
CA GLU A 170 8.30 -19.13 -14.35
C GLU A 170 8.72 -17.64 -14.51
N PHE A 171 8.75 -16.87 -13.41
CA PHE A 171 9.08 -15.44 -13.38
C PHE A 171 10.21 -15.14 -12.39
N PRO A 172 11.43 -15.63 -12.63
CA PRO A 172 12.54 -15.54 -11.66
C PRO A 172 13.07 -14.11 -11.42
N LYS A 173 12.70 -13.15 -12.26
CA LYS A 173 13.07 -11.73 -12.12
C LYS A 173 12.06 -10.94 -11.28
N ALA A 174 10.82 -11.40 -11.19
CA ALA A 174 9.77 -10.68 -10.50
C ALA A 174 10.03 -10.63 -8.98
N ASN A 175 9.87 -9.44 -8.39
CA ASN A 175 9.80 -9.30 -6.96
C ASN A 175 8.43 -9.77 -6.46
N LEU A 176 8.42 -10.64 -5.46
CA LEU A 176 7.19 -11.19 -4.94
C LEU A 176 6.78 -10.49 -3.65
N TYR A 177 5.52 -10.08 -3.61
CA TYR A 177 4.92 -9.36 -2.50
C TYR A 177 3.72 -10.13 -1.93
N TRP A 178 3.47 -9.90 -0.64
CA TRP A 178 2.25 -10.30 0.04
C TRP A 178 1.52 -9.06 0.54
N GLN A 179 0.28 -8.87 0.10
CA GLN A 179 -0.55 -7.80 0.61
C GLN A 179 -1.20 -8.22 1.93
N GLN A 180 -0.87 -7.52 3.00
CA GLN A 180 -1.58 -7.58 4.26
C GLN A 180 -2.88 -6.79 4.13
N THR A 181 -4.02 -7.49 4.16
CA THR A 181 -5.34 -6.86 4.16
C THR A 181 -5.66 -6.27 5.54
N TRP A 182 -6.79 -5.61 5.67
CA TRP A 182 -7.19 -4.85 6.85
C TRP A 182 -8.34 -5.53 7.60
N ALA A 183 -8.49 -5.21 8.88
CA ALA A 183 -9.65 -5.59 9.67
C ALA A 183 -10.90 -4.86 9.18
N TYR A 184 -12.05 -5.52 9.30
CA TYR A 184 -13.33 -4.90 8.94
C TYR A 184 -13.67 -3.74 9.85
N GLN A 185 -14.54 -2.86 9.37
CA GLN A 185 -15.04 -1.70 10.10
C GLN A 185 -15.91 -2.11 11.29
N VAL A 186 -15.86 -1.34 12.37
CA VAL A 186 -16.79 -1.52 13.50
C VAL A 186 -18.23 -1.44 13.01
N GLY A 187 -19.03 -2.38 13.45
CA GLY A 187 -20.41 -2.55 13.00
C GLY A 187 -20.61 -3.68 11.99
N TYR A 188 -19.55 -4.25 11.43
CA TYR A 188 -19.68 -5.47 10.62
C TYR A 188 -20.30 -6.61 11.44
N ASP A 189 -21.36 -7.23 10.92
CA ASP A 189 -22.07 -8.33 11.56
C ASP A 189 -22.65 -9.26 10.47
N ASP A 190 -21.88 -10.24 10.06
CA ASP A 190 -22.30 -11.20 9.04
C ASP A 190 -21.50 -12.52 9.16
N GLU A 191 -22.03 -13.57 8.57
CA GLU A 191 -21.43 -14.91 8.52
C GLU A 191 -21.00 -15.47 9.89
N GLY A 192 -21.68 -15.03 10.96
CA GLY A 192 -21.39 -15.44 12.33
C GLY A 192 -20.08 -14.90 12.90
N TYR A 193 -19.61 -13.77 12.39
CA TYR A 193 -18.53 -12.96 12.93
C TYR A 193 -18.97 -11.49 13.01
N LYS A 194 -18.59 -10.83 14.10
CA LYS A 194 -18.97 -9.46 14.37
C LYS A 194 -17.74 -8.65 14.83
N VAL A 195 -17.55 -7.49 14.23
CA VAL A 195 -16.65 -6.45 14.74
C VAL A 195 -17.47 -5.52 15.63
N ALA A 196 -17.59 -5.88 16.91
CA ALA A 196 -18.51 -5.22 17.82
C ALA A 196 -18.03 -3.83 18.23
N ASP A 197 -16.72 -3.68 18.38
CA ASP A 197 -16.07 -2.47 18.88
C ASP A 197 -14.61 -2.37 18.40
N ALA A 198 -13.93 -1.30 18.82
CA ALA A 198 -12.54 -1.04 18.44
C ALA A 198 -11.55 -2.08 18.99
N GLU A 199 -11.86 -2.74 20.12
CA GLU A 199 -10.99 -3.77 20.69
C GLU A 199 -11.01 -5.04 19.83
N GLU A 200 -12.21 -5.50 19.43
CA GLU A 200 -12.33 -6.63 18.48
C GLU A 200 -11.67 -6.29 17.13
N GLN A 201 -11.88 -5.06 16.64
CA GLN A 201 -11.24 -4.61 15.41
C GLN A 201 -9.72 -4.65 15.50
N LYS A 202 -9.15 -4.17 16.60
CA LYS A 202 -7.71 -4.23 16.86
C LYS A 202 -7.19 -5.66 16.97
N GLY A 203 -7.91 -6.53 17.66
CA GLY A 203 -7.60 -7.95 17.74
C GLY A 203 -7.61 -8.61 16.36
N TYR A 204 -8.56 -8.23 15.51
CA TYR A 204 -8.62 -8.71 14.13
C TYR A 204 -7.44 -8.20 13.28
N ALA A 205 -7.10 -6.90 13.39
CA ALA A 205 -5.92 -6.34 12.72
C ALA A 205 -4.63 -7.04 13.16
N GLN A 206 -4.48 -7.36 14.45
CA GLN A 206 -3.34 -8.11 14.96
C GLN A 206 -3.25 -9.53 14.36
N ARG A 207 -4.37 -10.23 14.19
CA ARG A 207 -4.39 -11.54 13.53
C ARG A 207 -3.94 -11.45 12.06
N GLN A 208 -4.38 -10.40 11.33
CA GLN A 208 -3.93 -10.11 9.96
C GLN A 208 -2.41 -9.86 9.90
N TYR A 209 -1.91 -9.05 10.82
CA TYR A 209 -0.49 -8.75 10.92
C TYR A 209 0.35 -10.01 11.12
N VAL A 210 -0.05 -10.87 12.08
CA VAL A 210 0.65 -12.12 12.38
C VAL A 210 0.63 -13.06 11.17
N TYR A 211 -0.52 -13.19 10.50
CA TYR A 211 -0.64 -14.02 9.30
C TYR A 211 0.30 -13.54 8.19
N ALA A 212 0.22 -12.27 7.81
CA ALA A 212 1.04 -11.69 6.75
C ALA A 212 2.54 -11.78 7.08
N THR A 213 2.92 -11.49 8.34
CA THR A 213 4.31 -11.60 8.80
C THR A 213 4.82 -13.03 8.69
N SER A 214 4.01 -14.02 9.07
CA SER A 214 4.38 -15.45 8.95
C SER A 214 4.59 -15.87 7.50
N VAL A 215 3.71 -15.43 6.59
CA VAL A 215 3.85 -15.68 5.14
C VAL A 215 5.12 -15.03 4.60
N CYS A 216 5.32 -13.74 4.85
CA CYS A 216 6.48 -13.02 4.33
C CYS A 216 7.79 -13.61 4.83
N LYS A 217 7.88 -13.94 6.11
CA LYS A 217 9.07 -14.53 6.72
C LYS A 217 9.38 -15.94 6.18
N GLU A 218 8.37 -16.81 6.08
CA GLU A 218 8.56 -18.19 5.62
C GLU A 218 8.99 -18.25 4.16
N PHE A 219 8.38 -17.42 3.32
CA PHE A 219 8.58 -17.49 1.88
C PHE A 219 9.51 -16.38 1.34
N ASN A 220 10.12 -15.58 2.21
CA ASN A 220 10.97 -14.45 1.83
C ASN A 220 10.28 -13.55 0.79
N LEU A 221 9.15 -12.97 1.19
CA LEU A 221 8.36 -12.03 0.39
C LEU A 221 8.45 -10.63 0.99
N TYR A 222 8.37 -9.63 0.14
CA TYR A 222 8.11 -8.26 0.60
C TYR A 222 6.66 -8.13 1.08
N ARG A 223 6.43 -7.30 2.09
CA ARG A 223 5.09 -7.06 2.61
C ARG A 223 4.54 -5.70 2.14
N ILE A 224 3.28 -5.69 1.70
CA ILE A 224 2.51 -4.46 1.51
C ILE A 224 1.55 -4.35 2.68
N ASN A 225 1.83 -3.43 3.58
CA ASN A 225 1.22 -3.36 4.91
C ASN A 225 -0.03 -2.45 4.98
N SER A 226 -0.94 -2.58 4.01
CA SER A 226 -2.20 -1.83 3.98
C SER A 226 -2.97 -1.91 5.29
N GLY A 227 -3.05 -3.09 5.92
CA GLY A 227 -3.77 -3.25 7.19
C GLY A 227 -3.22 -2.42 8.34
N GLU A 228 -1.91 -2.15 8.38
CA GLU A 228 -1.32 -1.27 9.40
C GLU A 228 -1.67 0.19 9.14
N ALA A 229 -1.63 0.65 7.89
CA ALA A 229 -2.05 2.00 7.54
C ALA A 229 -3.52 2.26 7.94
N TRP A 230 -4.41 1.29 7.69
CA TRP A 230 -5.80 1.36 8.14
C TRP A 230 -5.92 1.48 9.65
N GLN A 231 -5.11 0.71 10.39
CA GLN A 231 -5.14 0.75 11.86
C GLN A 231 -4.57 2.06 12.41
N ILE A 232 -3.55 2.65 11.79
CA ILE A 232 -3.05 4.00 12.13
C ILE A 232 -4.15 5.05 11.96
N VAL A 233 -4.90 5.02 10.85
CA VAL A 233 -6.02 5.95 10.63
C VAL A 233 -7.06 5.83 11.75
N ARG A 234 -7.40 4.61 12.15
CA ARG A 234 -8.40 4.34 13.21
C ARG A 234 -7.91 4.76 14.58
N GLU A 235 -6.71 4.34 14.97
CA GLU A 235 -6.20 4.56 16.33
C GLU A 235 -5.69 6.00 16.54
N LYS A 236 -4.97 6.56 15.58
CA LYS A 236 -4.32 7.87 15.73
C LYS A 236 -5.24 9.04 15.37
N TYR A 237 -6.06 8.86 14.34
CA TYR A 237 -6.95 9.92 13.85
C TYR A 237 -8.42 9.72 14.25
N GLY A 238 -8.77 8.58 14.83
CA GLY A 238 -10.12 8.28 15.27
C GLY A 238 -11.15 8.15 14.13
N TYR A 239 -10.68 7.83 12.92
CA TYR A 239 -11.53 7.72 11.74
C TYR A 239 -11.68 6.27 11.29
N ASP A 240 -12.91 5.74 11.33
CA ASP A 240 -13.24 4.35 10.96
C ASP A 240 -14.31 4.27 9.85
N ASN A 241 -14.36 5.24 8.95
CA ASN A 241 -15.30 5.21 7.83
C ASN A 241 -14.61 4.99 6.47
N LEU A 242 -13.48 4.31 6.47
CA LEU A 242 -12.66 4.04 5.27
C LEU A 242 -13.39 3.25 4.20
N CYS A 243 -14.46 2.49 4.58
CA CYS A 243 -15.27 1.70 3.65
C CYS A 243 -16.38 2.50 2.94
N ALA A 244 -16.57 3.79 3.24
CA ALA A 244 -17.65 4.58 2.66
C ALA A 244 -17.49 4.73 1.14
N ARG A 245 -18.61 4.51 0.40
CA ARG A 245 -18.63 4.46 -1.08
C ARG A 245 -19.78 5.26 -1.67
N LEU A 246 -19.55 5.85 -2.84
CA LEU A 246 -20.59 6.57 -3.60
C LEU A 246 -21.72 5.67 -4.10
N ASP A 247 -21.43 4.42 -4.41
CA ASP A 247 -22.39 3.45 -4.93
C ASP A 247 -23.24 2.78 -3.84
N LYS A 248 -23.06 3.14 -2.59
CA LYS A 248 -23.80 2.62 -1.44
C LYS A 248 -24.66 3.70 -0.81
N ASN A 249 -25.82 3.30 -0.32
CA ASN A 249 -26.75 4.20 0.34
C ASN A 249 -26.08 5.01 1.45
N GLU A 250 -26.28 6.34 1.42
CA GLU A 250 -25.81 7.28 2.43
C GLU A 250 -24.28 7.30 2.63
N GLY A 251 -23.49 6.82 1.67
CA GLY A 251 -22.04 6.76 1.78
C GLY A 251 -21.53 5.69 2.74
N LEU A 252 -22.40 4.82 3.24
CA LEU A 252 -22.01 3.66 4.01
C LEU A 252 -21.58 2.55 3.08
N GLY A 253 -20.37 2.04 3.25
CA GLY A 253 -19.87 0.88 2.52
C GLY A 253 -20.47 -0.43 3.02
N ASP A 254 -19.80 -1.51 2.70
CA ASP A 254 -20.16 -2.86 3.13
C ASP A 254 -19.38 -3.30 4.38
N TYR A 255 -18.70 -2.37 5.06
CA TYR A 255 -17.86 -2.55 6.26
C TYR A 255 -16.55 -3.32 6.05
N TYR A 256 -16.24 -3.82 4.85
CA TYR A 256 -15.02 -4.62 4.61
C TYR A 256 -14.22 -4.22 3.36
N HIS A 257 -14.82 -3.74 2.29
CA HIS A 257 -14.08 -3.21 1.15
C HIS A 257 -13.58 -1.79 1.41
N ASP A 258 -12.53 -1.43 0.73
CA ASP A 258 -12.06 -0.05 0.65
C ASP A 258 -13.05 0.81 -0.13
N GLY A 259 -13.40 1.96 0.45
CA GLY A 259 -14.32 2.92 -0.14
C GLY A 259 -13.60 4.07 -0.83
N ASP A 260 -14.26 4.65 -1.83
CA ASP A 260 -13.80 5.86 -2.50
C ASP A 260 -13.97 7.08 -1.58
N ILE A 261 -15.19 7.49 -1.25
CA ILE A 261 -15.45 8.67 -0.41
C ILE A 261 -14.95 8.52 1.04
N GLY A 262 -14.76 7.29 1.51
CA GLY A 262 -14.13 7.01 2.81
C GLY A 262 -12.61 7.14 2.76
N GLY A 263 -12.02 7.15 1.60
CA GLY A 263 -10.59 7.29 1.39
C GLY A 263 -9.80 5.99 1.51
N GLY A 264 -10.44 4.84 1.72
CA GLY A 264 -9.75 3.55 1.83
C GLY A 264 -9.00 3.17 0.56
N GLN A 265 -9.56 3.46 -0.62
CA GLN A 265 -8.89 3.25 -1.91
C GLN A 265 -7.64 4.12 -2.02
N TYR A 266 -7.75 5.40 -1.72
CA TYR A 266 -6.62 6.31 -1.75
C TYR A 266 -5.52 5.92 -0.76
N LEU A 267 -5.89 5.51 0.46
CA LEU A 267 -4.94 5.02 1.47
C LEU A 267 -4.16 3.80 0.98
N ASN A 268 -4.86 2.79 0.44
CA ASN A 268 -4.23 1.60 -0.11
C ASN A 268 -3.27 1.93 -1.26
N ALA A 269 -3.69 2.81 -2.17
CA ALA A 269 -2.87 3.26 -3.28
C ALA A 269 -1.59 3.97 -2.81
N CYS A 270 -1.67 4.82 -1.76
CA CYS A 270 -0.52 5.46 -1.14
C CYS A 270 0.46 4.43 -0.54
N VAL A 271 -0.05 3.43 0.20
CA VAL A 271 0.81 2.37 0.78
C VAL A 271 1.51 1.58 -0.32
N TRP A 272 0.78 1.14 -1.34
CA TRP A 272 1.35 0.42 -2.46
C TRP A 272 2.41 1.25 -3.19
N PHE A 273 2.12 2.51 -3.47
CA PHE A 273 3.06 3.42 -4.10
C PHE A 273 4.37 3.52 -3.30
N GLU A 274 4.31 3.79 -2.00
CA GLU A 274 5.50 3.94 -1.16
C GLU A 274 6.30 2.64 -1.03
N VAL A 275 5.61 1.50 -0.80
CA VAL A 275 6.28 0.20 -0.68
C VAL A 275 6.99 -0.18 -1.97
N LEU A 276 6.35 0.01 -3.12
CA LEU A 276 6.91 -0.37 -4.41
C LEU A 276 8.04 0.57 -4.84
N THR A 277 7.86 1.88 -4.67
CA THR A 277 8.78 2.88 -5.23
C THR A 277 9.84 3.37 -4.25
N GLY A 278 9.60 3.24 -2.94
CA GLY A 278 10.42 3.88 -1.90
C GLY A 278 10.28 5.40 -1.85
N GLN A 279 9.41 5.99 -2.67
CA GLN A 279 9.11 7.43 -2.62
C GLN A 279 7.97 7.69 -1.67
N SER A 280 8.03 8.79 -0.92
CA SER A 280 6.91 9.20 -0.08
C SER A 280 5.72 9.67 -0.92
N CYS A 281 4.50 9.26 -0.54
CA CYS A 281 3.27 9.78 -1.13
C CYS A 281 2.89 11.16 -0.56
N ILE A 282 3.54 11.61 0.52
CA ILE A 282 3.26 12.92 1.12
C ILE A 282 3.56 14.01 0.09
N GLY A 283 2.55 14.86 -0.15
CA GLY A 283 2.64 15.93 -1.14
C GLY A 283 2.43 15.49 -2.59
N ASN A 284 2.07 14.24 -2.85
CA ASN A 284 1.66 13.81 -4.19
C ASN A 284 0.48 14.65 -4.68
N THR A 285 0.55 15.09 -5.94
CA THR A 285 -0.40 16.06 -6.49
C THR A 285 -1.67 15.45 -7.07
N PHE A 286 -1.74 14.12 -7.15
CA PHE A 286 -2.98 13.47 -7.61
C PHE A 286 -4.13 13.74 -6.64
N ARG A 287 -5.29 14.05 -7.22
CA ARG A 287 -6.56 14.20 -6.50
C ARG A 287 -7.58 13.30 -7.17
N PRO A 288 -8.24 12.40 -6.41
CA PRO A 288 -9.27 11.54 -6.95
C PRO A 288 -10.46 12.38 -7.49
N THR A 289 -11.24 11.80 -8.38
CA THR A 289 -12.41 12.45 -8.99
C THR A 289 -13.60 12.56 -8.05
N TYR A 290 -13.64 11.76 -6.99
CA TYR A 290 -14.57 11.86 -5.88
C TYR A 290 -14.03 12.81 -4.80
N GLU A 291 -14.93 13.42 -4.03
CA GLU A 291 -14.55 14.46 -3.08
C GLU A 291 -13.91 13.90 -1.81
N LEU A 292 -12.58 13.97 -1.69
CA LEU A 292 -11.87 13.94 -0.42
C LEU A 292 -11.39 15.36 -0.08
N SER A 293 -11.56 15.79 1.18
CA SER A 293 -11.00 17.09 1.59
C SER A 293 -9.46 17.03 1.61
N GLU A 294 -8.81 18.18 1.47
CA GLU A 294 -7.34 18.25 1.55
C GLU A 294 -6.83 17.74 2.89
N GLU A 295 -7.52 18.01 3.98
CA GLU A 295 -7.16 17.49 5.32
C GLU A 295 -7.25 15.96 5.37
N MET A 296 -8.25 15.36 4.71
CA MET A 296 -8.35 13.91 4.61
C MET A 296 -7.22 13.32 3.77
N ILE A 297 -6.92 13.92 2.61
CA ILE A 297 -5.81 13.50 1.76
C ILE A 297 -4.48 13.53 2.54
N GLU A 298 -4.18 14.63 3.24
CA GLU A 298 -2.99 14.72 4.07
C GLU A 298 -2.95 13.68 5.18
N MET A 299 -4.07 13.43 5.83
CA MET A 299 -4.19 12.41 6.87
C MET A 299 -3.86 11.02 6.31
N LEU A 300 -4.44 10.65 5.17
CA LEU A 300 -4.25 9.36 4.53
C LEU A 300 -2.82 9.17 4.05
N GLN A 301 -2.21 10.20 3.44
CA GLN A 301 -0.81 10.19 3.04
C GLN A 301 0.12 10.00 4.24
N LYS A 302 -0.10 10.73 5.33
CA LYS A 302 0.70 10.60 6.56
C LYS A 302 0.55 9.22 7.21
N ALA A 303 -0.64 8.65 7.19
CA ALA A 303 -0.88 7.30 7.73
C ALA A 303 -0.21 6.20 6.88
N ALA A 304 -0.27 6.33 5.55
CA ALA A 304 0.44 5.43 4.64
C ALA A 304 1.95 5.49 4.87
N HIS A 305 2.50 6.70 4.90
CA HIS A 305 3.94 6.92 5.12
C HIS A 305 4.41 6.34 6.47
N GLU A 306 3.70 6.65 7.57
CA GLU A 306 4.01 6.11 8.90
C GLU A 306 3.98 4.58 8.93
N ALA A 307 3.01 3.95 8.25
CA ALA A 307 2.94 2.50 8.16
C ALA A 307 4.17 1.93 7.44
N VAL A 308 4.57 2.53 6.32
CA VAL A 308 5.72 2.06 5.53
C VAL A 308 7.04 2.30 6.29
N GLU A 309 7.21 3.44 6.99
CA GLU A 309 8.37 3.67 7.85
C GLU A 309 8.47 2.64 8.98
N ASN A 310 7.34 2.30 9.61
CA ASN A 310 7.30 1.28 10.65
C ASN A 310 7.71 -0.10 10.13
N LEU A 311 7.30 -0.45 8.91
CA LEU A 311 7.70 -1.69 8.24
C LEU A 311 9.22 -1.72 8.00
N ASN A 312 9.77 -0.67 7.41
CA ASN A 312 11.19 -0.56 7.11
C ASN A 312 12.06 -0.66 8.37
N ASN A 313 11.62 -0.03 9.48
CA ASN A 313 12.31 -0.07 10.75
C ASN A 313 12.24 -1.44 11.45
N ALA A 314 11.20 -2.23 11.18
CA ALA A 314 11.05 -3.57 11.75
C ALA A 314 11.85 -4.64 10.98
N GLU A 315 12.16 -4.39 9.71
CA GLU A 315 12.91 -5.30 8.83
C GLU A 315 14.42 -4.96 8.74
N ALA A 316 14.84 -3.81 9.26
CA ALA A 316 16.24 -3.36 9.34
C ALA A 316 16.98 -3.98 10.56
#